data_b4e103853f6d47d62f725398caafebc0
#
_entry.id   b4e103853f6d47d62f725398caafebc0
#
_cell.length_a   1.000
_cell.length_b   1.000
_cell.length_c   1.000
_cell.angle_alpha   90.00
_cell.angle_beta   90.00
_cell.angle_gamma   90.00
#
_symmetry.space_group_name_H-M   'P 1'
#
loop_
_entity.id
_entity.type
_entity.pdbx_description
1 polymer ?
#
loop_
_entity_poly.entity_id
_entity_poly.type
_entity_poly.pdbx_seq_one_letter_code
_entity_poly.pdbx_strand_id
1 'polypeptide(L)'
;MVRLIVPRGMTLEAARAAVAARDTTATVDLNHFYQPQSDNKSGCAGKGCALVREIVGWPKGDAAGCAKPHRIGLIDTAINADHVSLAHSRLEVIHLDEMEGKSSGTQHGTAVAALLVGASGSRVPGLLPGAELIAVDAFRRSGGSIDVASIYDLVRAMDLLAQREVKVINLSLTGPANAVLETTVKVAAGQGIILVAAAGNEGPNAKPVYPAAYDDTIAVTAVDKGRNPYRRAVRGDYIDIAAPGVGVWTAASVTGARQKTGTSFAAPFVTAAVSVLISNDPKMSLESLEAKIRQFTDDIGEPGRDPVFGWGLLNARSLCESGSKDKPSAP
;
A
#
# COMPACT_ATOMS: atom_id res chain seq x y z
N MET A 1 -15.09 16.55 6.30
CA MET A 1 -13.87 17.38 6.23
C MET A 1 -14.15 18.62 5.37
N VAL A 2 -13.48 19.77 5.67
CA VAL A 2 -13.65 21.03 4.94
C VAL A 2 -12.28 21.57 4.52
N ARG A 3 -12.13 21.98 3.26
CA ARG A 3 -10.94 22.68 2.75
C ARG A 3 -11.20 24.20 2.81
N LEU A 4 -10.34 24.93 3.48
CA LEU A 4 -10.41 26.38 3.60
C LEU A 4 -9.34 27.06 2.72
N ILE A 5 -9.68 28.18 2.13
CA ILE A 5 -8.75 29.01 1.37
C ILE A 5 -8.24 30.11 2.28
N VAL A 6 -6.91 30.24 2.39
CA VAL A 6 -6.28 31.25 3.23
C VAL A 6 -6.46 32.64 2.58
N PRO A 7 -6.95 33.65 3.33
CA PRO A 7 -7.07 35.01 2.82
C PRO A 7 -5.73 35.62 2.40
N ARG A 8 -5.77 36.51 1.43
CA ARG A 8 -4.55 37.25 1.00
C ARG A 8 -3.93 37.98 2.17
N GLY A 9 -2.61 37.89 2.32
CA GLY A 9 -1.83 38.53 3.37
C GLY A 9 -1.78 37.80 4.70
N MET A 10 -2.45 36.66 4.86
CA MET A 10 -2.34 35.80 6.03
C MET A 10 -1.36 34.65 5.75
N THR A 11 -0.50 34.28 6.73
CA THR A 11 0.35 33.09 6.61
C THR A 11 -0.47 31.82 6.87
N LEU A 12 0.04 30.67 6.40
CA LEU A 12 -0.61 29.37 6.61
C LEU A 12 -0.69 29.04 8.12
N GLU A 13 0.36 29.33 8.87
CA GLU A 13 0.39 29.12 10.32
C GLU A 13 -0.63 29.99 11.05
N ALA A 14 -0.74 31.27 10.67
CA ALA A 14 -1.72 32.17 11.25
C ALA A 14 -3.16 31.73 10.93
N ALA A 15 -3.40 31.27 9.70
CA ALA A 15 -4.71 30.73 9.31
C ALA A 15 -5.06 29.48 10.12
N ARG A 16 -4.12 28.54 10.25
CA ARG A 16 -4.30 27.32 11.05
C ARG A 16 -4.63 27.67 12.52
N ALA A 17 -3.85 28.56 13.13
CA ALA A 17 -4.07 29.01 14.50
C ALA A 17 -5.44 29.70 14.67
N ALA A 18 -5.86 30.51 13.71
CA ALA A 18 -7.16 31.20 13.75
C ALA A 18 -8.35 30.23 13.67
N VAL A 19 -8.25 29.17 12.88
CA VAL A 19 -9.30 28.13 12.80
C VAL A 19 -9.34 27.32 14.09
N ALA A 20 -8.18 26.86 14.59
CA ALA A 20 -8.08 26.11 15.83
C ALA A 20 -8.61 26.90 17.06
N ALA A 21 -8.39 28.22 17.07
CA ALA A 21 -8.92 29.09 18.13
C ALA A 21 -10.46 29.25 18.09
N ARG A 22 -11.09 29.11 16.90
CA ARG A 22 -12.55 29.21 16.74
C ARG A 22 -13.27 27.90 17.07
N ASP A 23 -12.64 26.78 16.78
CA ASP A 23 -13.17 25.45 17.05
C ASP A 23 -12.05 24.58 17.66
N THR A 24 -12.03 24.49 18.97
CA THR A 24 -11.03 23.71 19.72
C THR A 24 -11.23 22.19 19.60
N THR A 25 -12.34 21.74 19.02
CA THR A 25 -12.63 20.32 18.78
C THR A 25 -12.20 19.88 17.39
N ALA A 26 -11.94 20.84 16.48
CA ALA A 26 -11.53 20.53 15.11
C ALA A 26 -10.04 20.16 15.03
N THR A 27 -9.75 19.08 14.31
CA THR A 27 -8.37 18.79 13.86
C THR A 27 -8.05 19.68 12.67
N VAL A 28 -7.05 20.55 12.80
CA VAL A 28 -6.69 21.55 11.79
C VAL A 28 -5.23 21.37 11.37
N ASP A 29 -5.01 21.16 10.09
CA ASP A 29 -3.65 21.10 9.54
C ASP A 29 -3.60 21.62 8.08
N LEU A 30 -2.39 21.69 7.52
CA LEU A 30 -2.15 22.13 6.17
C LEU A 30 -2.55 21.04 5.16
N ASN A 31 -2.96 21.44 3.97
CA ASN A 31 -3.25 20.51 2.88
C ASN A 31 -1.94 20.08 2.18
N HIS A 32 -1.14 19.25 2.87
CA HIS A 32 0.12 18.73 2.37
C HIS A 32 -0.05 17.86 1.13
N PHE A 33 1.04 17.67 0.38
CA PHE A 33 1.09 16.79 -0.78
C PHE A 33 1.88 15.52 -0.49
N TYR A 34 1.42 14.42 -1.04
CA TYR A 34 2.00 13.09 -0.98
C TYR A 34 2.37 12.61 -2.38
N GLN A 35 3.39 11.76 -2.48
CA GLN A 35 3.91 11.27 -3.75
C GLN A 35 3.91 9.75 -3.81
N PRO A 36 3.71 9.14 -4.99
CA PRO A 36 3.85 7.71 -5.18
C PRO A 36 5.33 7.33 -5.07
N GLN A 37 5.62 6.18 -4.46
CA GLN A 37 6.98 5.77 -4.11
C GLN A 37 7.56 4.74 -5.07
N SER A 38 8.19 5.18 -6.15
CA SER A 38 8.90 4.31 -7.08
C SER A 38 10.18 4.92 -7.63
N ASP A 39 11.18 4.06 -7.88
CA ASP A 39 12.35 4.38 -8.68
C ASP A 39 12.15 3.92 -10.13
N ASN A 40 12.43 4.80 -11.08
CA ASN A 40 12.32 4.48 -12.52
C ASN A 40 13.56 3.76 -13.09
N LYS A 41 14.53 3.38 -12.27
CA LYS A 41 15.72 2.67 -12.70
C LYS A 41 15.46 1.17 -12.74
N SER A 42 15.20 0.64 -13.92
CA SER A 42 15.16 -0.79 -14.21
C SER A 42 16.57 -1.37 -14.21
N GLY A 43 16.80 -2.40 -13.42
CA GLY A 43 18.14 -2.99 -13.24
C GLY A 43 18.19 -4.52 -13.27
N CYS A 44 17.36 -5.19 -14.08
CA CYS A 44 17.47 -6.64 -14.24
C CYS A 44 17.15 -7.06 -15.68
N ALA A 45 18.05 -7.74 -16.33
CA ALA A 45 17.83 -8.37 -17.64
C ALA A 45 17.77 -9.90 -17.45
N GLY A 46 16.70 -10.54 -17.97
CA GLY A 46 16.62 -12.00 -18.07
C GLY A 46 15.62 -12.70 -17.15
N LYS A 47 15.64 -14.04 -17.17
CA LYS A 47 14.71 -14.93 -16.45
C LYS A 47 14.74 -14.80 -14.90
N GLY A 48 15.77 -14.16 -14.33
CA GLY A 48 15.91 -13.96 -12.88
C GLY A 48 14.93 -12.97 -12.25
N CYS A 49 14.12 -12.31 -13.06
CA CYS A 49 13.23 -11.24 -12.61
C CYS A 49 11.86 -11.75 -12.12
N ALA A 50 11.47 -12.94 -12.53
CA ALA A 50 10.23 -13.59 -12.05
C ALA A 50 10.37 -14.15 -10.61
N LEU A 51 11.61 -14.28 -10.12
CA LEU A 51 11.94 -14.99 -8.88
C LEU A 51 11.61 -14.21 -7.60
N VAL A 52 11.19 -12.94 -7.71
CA VAL A 52 10.93 -12.09 -6.52
C VAL A 52 9.78 -12.63 -5.67
N ARG A 53 8.79 -13.30 -6.25
CA ARG A 53 7.71 -13.99 -5.52
C ARG A 53 8.19 -15.23 -4.79
N GLU A 54 9.20 -15.89 -5.34
CA GLU A 54 9.73 -17.16 -4.83
C GLU A 54 10.45 -16.95 -3.51
N ILE A 55 11.08 -15.80 -3.28
CA ILE A 55 11.79 -15.53 -2.03
C ILE A 55 10.87 -15.47 -0.81
N VAL A 56 9.60 -15.11 -0.99
CA VAL A 56 8.57 -15.12 0.05
C VAL A 56 7.71 -16.38 0.00
N GLY A 57 7.99 -17.31 -0.93
CA GLY A 57 7.24 -18.55 -1.07
C GLY A 57 5.77 -18.32 -1.43
N TRP A 58 5.44 -17.25 -2.17
CA TRP A 58 4.04 -16.96 -2.54
C TRP A 58 3.45 -18.13 -3.33
N PRO A 59 2.24 -18.60 -2.97
CA PRO A 59 1.62 -19.74 -3.64
C PRO A 59 1.54 -19.57 -5.15
N LYS A 60 1.78 -20.66 -5.90
CA LYS A 60 1.65 -20.67 -7.37
C LYS A 60 0.20 -20.90 -7.76
N GLY A 61 -0.19 -20.38 -8.92
CA GLY A 61 -1.56 -20.47 -9.44
C GLY A 61 -2.49 -19.42 -8.83
N ASP A 62 -3.78 -19.73 -8.80
CA ASP A 62 -4.83 -18.82 -8.35
C ASP A 62 -4.93 -18.70 -6.82
N ALA A 63 -3.91 -19.09 -6.09
CA ALA A 63 -3.97 -19.26 -4.63
C ALA A 63 -5.21 -20.08 -4.23
N ALA A 64 -5.51 -21.14 -4.99
CA ALA A 64 -6.74 -21.95 -4.91
C ALA A 64 -6.96 -22.60 -3.51
N GLY A 65 -5.95 -22.61 -2.67
CA GLY A 65 -6.05 -23.05 -1.28
C GLY A 65 -6.35 -21.93 -0.28
N CYS A 66 -6.33 -20.67 -0.71
CA CYS A 66 -6.66 -19.53 0.16
C CYS A 66 -8.16 -19.26 0.17
N ALA A 67 -8.71 -18.86 1.32
CA ALA A 67 -10.06 -18.34 1.40
C ALA A 67 -10.21 -17.14 0.43
N LYS A 68 -11.43 -16.89 -0.06
CA LYS A 68 -11.68 -15.71 -0.91
C LYS A 68 -11.33 -14.46 -0.11
N PRO A 69 -10.38 -13.64 -0.59
CA PRO A 69 -10.03 -12.41 0.10
C PRO A 69 -11.22 -11.44 0.10
N HIS A 70 -11.25 -10.58 1.10
CA HIS A 70 -12.16 -9.45 1.12
C HIS A 70 -11.83 -8.45 0.00
N ARG A 71 -12.65 -7.42 -0.14
CA ARG A 71 -12.37 -6.28 -1.00
C ARG A 71 -11.09 -5.59 -0.54
N ILE A 72 -10.18 -5.37 -1.48
CA ILE A 72 -8.93 -4.64 -1.27
C ILE A 72 -9.11 -3.23 -1.81
N GLY A 73 -8.80 -2.24 -1.00
CA GLY A 73 -8.70 -0.85 -1.42
C GLY A 73 -7.29 -0.52 -1.92
N LEU A 74 -7.21 0.34 -2.92
CA LEU A 74 -5.97 0.92 -3.38
C LEU A 74 -6.16 2.42 -3.52
N ILE A 75 -5.28 3.21 -2.91
CA ILE A 75 -5.18 4.63 -3.18
C ILE A 75 -3.86 4.87 -3.90
N ASP A 76 -3.95 5.26 -5.18
CA ASP A 76 -2.79 5.41 -6.05
C ASP A 76 -3.07 6.42 -7.18
N THR A 77 -2.15 6.54 -8.11
CA THR A 77 -2.34 7.27 -9.36
C THR A 77 -3.33 6.55 -10.27
N ALA A 78 -3.71 7.19 -11.38
CA ALA A 78 -4.57 6.60 -12.39
C ALA A 78 -4.11 5.20 -12.81
N ILE A 79 -5.06 4.37 -13.21
CA ILE A 79 -4.84 2.99 -13.66
C ILE A 79 -5.31 2.85 -15.11
N ASN A 80 -4.49 2.23 -15.94
CA ASN A 80 -4.92 1.76 -17.25
C ASN A 80 -5.70 0.44 -17.07
N ALA A 81 -7.01 0.53 -16.88
CA ALA A 81 -7.88 -0.64 -16.69
C ALA A 81 -7.94 -1.56 -17.93
N ASP A 82 -7.66 -1.01 -19.12
CA ASP A 82 -7.62 -1.78 -20.39
C ASP A 82 -6.30 -2.54 -20.57
N HIS A 83 -5.36 -2.45 -19.62
CA HIS A 83 -4.11 -3.18 -19.70
C HIS A 83 -4.37 -4.69 -19.70
N VAL A 84 -3.76 -5.43 -20.66
CA VAL A 84 -3.98 -6.88 -20.83
C VAL A 84 -3.78 -7.71 -19.57
N SER A 85 -2.93 -7.28 -18.63
CA SER A 85 -2.73 -7.96 -17.34
C SER A 85 -3.87 -7.73 -16.36
N LEU A 86 -4.75 -6.75 -16.60
CA LEU A 86 -5.93 -6.44 -15.78
C LEU A 86 -7.23 -6.91 -16.44
N ALA A 87 -7.15 -7.40 -17.68
CA ALA A 87 -8.29 -7.98 -18.37
C ALA A 87 -8.87 -9.14 -17.54
N HIS A 88 -10.19 -9.10 -17.33
CA HIS A 88 -10.93 -10.06 -16.49
C HIS A 88 -10.63 -10.00 -14.98
N SER A 89 -9.83 -9.04 -14.49
CA SER A 89 -9.71 -8.76 -13.05
C SER A 89 -10.99 -8.11 -12.54
N ARG A 90 -11.33 -8.37 -11.27
CA ARG A 90 -12.43 -7.68 -10.58
C ARG A 90 -11.95 -6.33 -10.07
N LEU A 91 -11.69 -5.42 -11.01
CA LEU A 91 -11.16 -4.09 -10.76
C LEU A 91 -12.23 -3.03 -10.99
N GLU A 92 -12.50 -2.21 -9.98
CA GLU A 92 -13.23 -0.95 -10.08
C GLU A 92 -12.23 0.20 -9.92
N VAL A 93 -12.21 1.14 -10.85
CA VAL A 93 -11.40 2.37 -10.77
C VAL A 93 -12.33 3.54 -10.57
N ILE A 94 -12.11 4.29 -9.50
CA ILE A 94 -12.90 5.46 -9.12
C ILE A 94 -12.00 6.70 -9.23
N HIS A 95 -12.45 7.69 -9.99
CA HIS A 95 -11.84 9.00 -10.03
C HIS A 95 -12.59 9.92 -9.08
N LEU A 96 -11.86 10.66 -8.26
CA LEU A 96 -12.50 11.63 -7.37
C LEU A 96 -13.01 12.83 -8.18
N ASP A 97 -14.26 13.20 -7.95
CA ASP A 97 -14.84 14.40 -8.54
C ASP A 97 -14.16 15.67 -8.01
N GLU A 98 -14.22 16.74 -8.79
CA GLU A 98 -13.72 18.08 -8.42
C GLU A 98 -12.21 18.17 -8.12
N MET A 99 -11.40 17.21 -8.60
CA MET A 99 -9.96 17.36 -8.51
C MET A 99 -9.44 18.43 -9.47
N GLU A 100 -8.79 19.44 -8.90
CA GLU A 100 -8.16 20.50 -9.70
C GLU A 100 -6.86 19.98 -10.34
N GLY A 101 -6.67 20.22 -11.65
CA GLY A 101 -5.44 19.91 -12.37
C GLY A 101 -5.59 18.84 -13.43
N LYS A 102 -4.45 18.41 -13.98
CA LYS A 102 -4.40 17.34 -15.00
C LYS A 102 -4.42 15.97 -14.32
N SER A 103 -5.01 14.99 -14.98
CA SER A 103 -4.97 13.58 -14.54
C SER A 103 -3.55 13.11 -14.28
N SER A 104 -3.38 12.28 -13.27
CA SER A 104 -2.11 11.65 -12.93
C SER A 104 -1.65 10.66 -14.00
N GLY A 105 -0.40 10.21 -13.94
CA GLY A 105 0.11 9.18 -14.83
C GLY A 105 -0.40 7.80 -14.45
N THR A 106 -0.64 6.94 -15.44
CA THR A 106 -1.13 5.57 -15.21
C THR A 106 -0.03 4.57 -14.81
N GLN A 107 1.24 5.00 -14.80
CA GLN A 107 2.37 4.07 -14.69
C GLN A 107 2.47 3.38 -13.33
N HIS A 108 2.24 4.12 -12.24
CA HIS A 108 2.40 3.62 -10.89
C HIS A 108 1.18 2.78 -10.48
N GLY A 109 -0.01 3.32 -10.55
CA GLY A 109 -1.25 2.63 -10.17
C GLY A 109 -1.50 1.37 -10.98
N THR A 110 -1.23 1.37 -12.32
CA THR A 110 -1.34 0.14 -13.13
C THR A 110 -0.38 -0.95 -12.66
N ALA A 111 0.85 -0.59 -12.30
CA ALA A 111 1.85 -1.55 -11.84
C ALA A 111 1.45 -2.16 -10.49
N VAL A 112 0.96 -1.36 -9.54
CA VAL A 112 0.51 -1.80 -8.21
C VAL A 112 -0.76 -2.64 -8.33
N ALA A 113 -1.75 -2.20 -9.11
CA ALA A 113 -2.98 -2.96 -9.35
C ALA A 113 -2.71 -4.33 -9.97
N ALA A 114 -1.81 -4.40 -10.97
CA ALA A 114 -1.43 -5.66 -11.59
C ALA A 114 -0.69 -6.60 -10.63
N LEU A 115 0.11 -6.09 -9.69
CA LEU A 115 0.69 -6.91 -8.62
C LEU A 115 -0.37 -7.52 -7.72
N LEU A 116 -1.42 -6.80 -7.40
CA LEU A 116 -2.50 -7.29 -6.55
C LEU A 116 -3.40 -8.28 -7.30
N VAL A 117 -3.99 -7.87 -8.43
CA VAL A 117 -5.11 -8.59 -9.07
C VAL A 117 -4.89 -8.93 -10.54
N GLY A 118 -3.67 -8.86 -11.05
CA GLY A 118 -3.38 -9.21 -12.43
C GLY A 118 -3.90 -10.61 -12.80
N ALA A 119 -4.49 -10.76 -13.98
CA ALA A 119 -5.09 -12.02 -14.44
C ALA A 119 -4.10 -13.18 -14.43
N SER A 120 -4.48 -14.36 -13.92
CA SER A 120 -3.61 -15.53 -13.71
C SER A 120 -2.86 -15.96 -14.98
N GLY A 121 -3.51 -15.93 -16.12
CA GLY A 121 -2.93 -16.30 -17.43
C GLY A 121 -2.11 -15.20 -18.10
N SER A 122 -1.99 -14.01 -17.49
CA SER A 122 -1.24 -12.90 -18.08
C SER A 122 0.27 -13.02 -17.84
N ARG A 123 1.04 -12.15 -18.49
CA ARG A 123 2.50 -12.03 -18.25
C ARG A 123 2.83 -11.51 -16.84
N VAL A 124 1.83 -10.97 -16.15
CA VAL A 124 1.91 -10.43 -14.79
C VAL A 124 0.74 -10.96 -13.98
N PRO A 125 0.76 -12.25 -13.58
CA PRO A 125 -0.29 -12.77 -12.72
C PRO A 125 -0.25 -12.04 -11.37
N GLY A 126 -1.38 -11.60 -10.85
CA GLY A 126 -1.52 -10.94 -9.55
C GLY A 126 -1.19 -11.87 -8.37
N LEU A 127 -1.00 -11.31 -7.20
CA LEU A 127 -0.85 -12.08 -5.96
C LEU A 127 -2.18 -12.76 -5.59
N LEU A 128 -3.29 -12.04 -5.82
CA LEU A 128 -4.66 -12.50 -5.58
C LEU A 128 -5.55 -12.20 -6.81
N PRO A 129 -5.42 -12.95 -7.91
CA PRO A 129 -6.15 -12.67 -9.15
C PRO A 129 -7.68 -12.71 -9.00
N GLY A 130 -8.19 -13.45 -8.00
CA GLY A 130 -9.62 -13.53 -7.69
C GLY A 130 -10.13 -12.47 -6.72
N ALA A 131 -9.29 -11.61 -6.19
CA ALA A 131 -9.72 -10.54 -5.28
C ALA A 131 -10.47 -9.43 -6.03
N GLU A 132 -11.38 -8.76 -5.32
CA GLU A 132 -12.00 -7.52 -5.76
C GLU A 132 -11.12 -6.34 -5.35
N LEU A 133 -10.65 -5.56 -6.33
CA LEU A 133 -9.85 -4.38 -6.11
C LEU A 133 -10.66 -3.12 -6.40
N ILE A 134 -10.87 -2.28 -5.39
CA ILE A 134 -11.46 -0.96 -5.54
C ILE A 134 -10.32 0.05 -5.45
N ALA A 135 -9.98 0.66 -6.56
CA ALA A 135 -8.87 1.59 -6.68
C ALA A 135 -9.39 3.03 -6.82
N VAL A 136 -8.89 3.93 -6.00
CA VAL A 136 -9.22 5.35 -6.07
C VAL A 136 -8.02 6.11 -6.60
N ASP A 137 -8.19 6.77 -7.77
CA ASP A 137 -7.24 7.75 -8.29
C ASP A 137 -7.38 9.05 -7.49
N ALA A 138 -6.51 9.22 -6.51
CA ALA A 138 -6.46 10.40 -5.64
C ALA A 138 -5.34 11.38 -6.05
N PHE A 139 -4.67 11.14 -7.18
CA PHE A 139 -3.50 11.88 -7.61
C PHE A 139 -3.80 12.79 -8.80
N ARG A 140 -3.03 13.86 -8.90
CA ARG A 140 -3.04 14.77 -10.06
C ARG A 140 -1.62 15.11 -10.47
N ARG A 141 -1.44 15.51 -11.71
CA ARG A 141 -0.17 16.01 -12.21
C ARG A 141 0.09 17.42 -11.71
N SER A 142 1.23 17.59 -11.03
CA SER A 142 1.71 18.88 -10.55
C SER A 142 3.04 19.22 -11.23
N GLY A 143 3.16 20.41 -11.82
CA GLY A 143 4.41 20.93 -12.35
C GLY A 143 5.21 19.98 -13.24
N GLY A 144 4.72 19.61 -14.41
CA GLY A 144 5.45 18.75 -15.36
C GLY A 144 5.10 17.27 -15.26
N SER A 145 5.92 16.43 -14.59
CA SER A 145 5.76 14.97 -14.57
C SER A 145 5.59 14.37 -13.17
N ILE A 146 5.40 15.18 -12.15
CA ILE A 146 5.25 14.73 -10.77
C ILE A 146 3.77 14.53 -10.47
N ASP A 147 3.40 13.35 -9.99
CA ASP A 147 2.06 13.05 -9.51
C ASP A 147 2.01 13.29 -7.99
N VAL A 148 1.00 14.00 -7.51
CA VAL A 148 0.80 14.32 -6.10
C VAL A 148 -0.66 14.11 -5.70
N ALA A 149 -0.88 13.64 -4.48
CA ALA A 149 -2.19 13.62 -3.84
C ALA A 149 -2.22 14.64 -2.70
N SER A 150 -3.28 15.42 -2.59
CA SER A 150 -3.48 16.29 -1.44
C SER A 150 -4.06 15.52 -0.25
N ILE A 151 -3.85 15.99 0.98
CA ILE A 151 -4.50 15.41 2.17
C ILE A 151 -6.01 15.38 1.99
N TYR A 152 -6.59 16.44 1.44
CA TYR A 152 -8.03 16.50 1.19
C TYR A 152 -8.51 15.34 0.31
N ASP A 153 -7.79 15.03 -0.78
CA ASP A 153 -8.14 13.94 -1.67
C ASP A 153 -7.85 12.56 -1.07
N LEU A 154 -6.77 12.42 -0.29
CA LEU A 154 -6.45 11.17 0.41
C LEU A 154 -7.54 10.79 1.43
N VAL A 155 -8.00 11.76 2.22
CA VAL A 155 -9.08 11.52 3.20
C VAL A 155 -10.38 11.16 2.50
N ARG A 156 -10.74 11.84 1.41
CA ARG A 156 -11.92 11.49 0.59
C ARG A 156 -11.82 10.08 0.02
N ALA A 157 -10.63 9.68 -0.46
CA ALA A 157 -10.40 8.34 -0.97
C ALA A 157 -10.55 7.28 0.13
N MET A 158 -10.00 7.52 1.33
CA MET A 158 -10.14 6.61 2.47
C MET A 158 -11.60 6.48 2.91
N ASP A 159 -12.33 7.59 3.01
CA ASP A 159 -13.75 7.61 3.36
C ASP A 159 -14.61 6.84 2.33
N LEU A 160 -14.35 7.04 1.04
CA LEU A 160 -15.01 6.31 -0.04
C LEU A 160 -14.75 4.79 0.06
N LEU A 161 -13.51 4.38 0.31
CA LEU A 161 -13.16 2.97 0.48
C LEU A 161 -13.82 2.37 1.74
N ALA A 162 -13.93 3.12 2.81
CA ALA A 162 -14.65 2.70 4.02
C ALA A 162 -16.14 2.48 3.73
N GLN A 163 -16.79 3.38 2.99
CA GLN A 163 -18.20 3.24 2.55
C GLN A 163 -18.41 2.03 1.62
N ARG A 164 -17.38 1.58 0.92
CA ARG A 164 -17.37 0.36 0.09
C ARG A 164 -17.04 -0.90 0.88
N GLU A 165 -16.99 -0.82 2.22
CA GLU A 165 -16.73 -1.94 3.13
C GLU A 165 -15.39 -2.65 2.86
N VAL A 166 -14.40 -1.90 2.40
CA VAL A 166 -13.02 -2.38 2.22
C VAL A 166 -12.43 -2.73 3.58
N LYS A 167 -11.70 -3.84 3.66
CA LYS A 167 -11.06 -4.31 4.91
C LYS A 167 -9.56 -4.07 4.96
N VAL A 168 -8.92 -3.93 3.80
CA VAL A 168 -7.48 -3.67 3.69
C VAL A 168 -7.26 -2.60 2.64
N ILE A 169 -6.49 -1.57 2.95
CA ILE A 169 -6.14 -0.50 2.00
C ILE A 169 -4.62 -0.48 1.79
N ASN A 170 -4.20 -0.58 0.53
CA ASN A 170 -2.81 -0.39 0.11
C ASN A 170 -2.53 1.09 -0.16
N LEU A 171 -1.51 1.62 0.52
CA LEU A 171 -1.06 3.01 0.43
C LEU A 171 0.40 3.06 -0.07
N SER A 172 0.57 2.99 -1.40
CA SER A 172 1.90 3.02 -2.04
C SER A 172 2.40 4.46 -2.25
N LEU A 173 2.29 5.29 -1.22
CA LEU A 173 2.57 6.72 -1.24
C LEU A 173 3.23 7.18 0.08
N THR A 174 3.92 8.31 0.04
CA THR A 174 4.50 8.93 1.23
C THR A 174 4.43 10.46 1.19
N GLY A 175 4.47 11.05 2.38
CA GLY A 175 4.54 12.49 2.59
C GLY A 175 4.91 12.85 4.02
N PRO A 176 4.82 14.14 4.39
CA PRO A 176 5.10 14.60 5.74
C PRO A 176 4.02 14.18 6.75
N ALA A 177 4.34 14.27 8.04
CA ALA A 177 3.35 14.15 9.10
C ALA A 177 2.21 15.16 8.92
N ASN A 178 0.98 14.73 9.22
CA ASN A 178 -0.20 15.57 9.13
C ASN A 178 -1.26 15.10 10.13
N ALA A 179 -1.73 15.98 10.99
CA ALA A 179 -2.67 15.65 12.05
C ALA A 179 -4.05 15.19 11.52
N VAL A 180 -4.49 15.71 10.37
CA VAL A 180 -5.74 15.28 9.74
C VAL A 180 -5.61 13.85 9.20
N LEU A 181 -4.49 13.52 8.55
CA LEU A 181 -4.24 12.16 8.08
C LEU A 181 -4.12 11.18 9.25
N GLU A 182 -3.40 11.54 10.31
CA GLU A 182 -3.29 10.72 11.51
C GLU A 182 -4.66 10.39 12.12
N THR A 183 -5.51 11.42 12.26
CA THR A 183 -6.88 11.22 12.74
C THR A 183 -7.67 10.30 11.81
N THR A 184 -7.51 10.43 10.49
CA THR A 184 -8.19 9.58 9.51
C THR A 184 -7.72 8.13 9.59
N VAL A 185 -6.42 7.91 9.77
CA VAL A 185 -5.81 6.58 9.97
C VAL A 185 -6.40 5.93 11.22
N LYS A 186 -6.45 6.64 12.35
CA LYS A 186 -7.05 6.15 13.61
C LYS A 186 -8.53 5.79 13.46
N VAL A 187 -9.29 6.62 12.75
CA VAL A 187 -10.71 6.35 12.47
C VAL A 187 -10.88 5.10 11.61
N ALA A 188 -10.10 4.94 10.56
CA ALA A 188 -10.14 3.76 9.69
C ALA A 188 -9.78 2.47 10.47
N ALA A 189 -8.71 2.52 11.29
CA ALA A 189 -8.33 1.40 12.16
C ALA A 189 -9.43 1.06 13.17
N GLY A 190 -10.06 2.06 13.78
CA GLY A 190 -11.21 1.89 14.68
C GLY A 190 -12.44 1.27 14.01
N GLN A 191 -12.56 1.36 12.69
CA GLN A 191 -13.57 0.69 11.87
C GLN A 191 -13.15 -0.72 11.42
N GLY A 192 -11.99 -1.19 11.85
CA GLY A 192 -11.43 -2.49 11.48
C GLY A 192 -10.87 -2.53 10.05
N ILE A 193 -10.48 -1.39 9.50
CA ILE A 193 -9.78 -1.29 8.22
C ILE A 193 -8.28 -1.30 8.48
N ILE A 194 -7.56 -2.23 7.89
CA ILE A 194 -6.12 -2.35 8.00
C ILE A 194 -5.44 -1.54 6.89
N LEU A 195 -4.53 -0.67 7.28
CA LEU A 195 -3.76 0.16 6.37
C LEU A 195 -2.35 -0.44 6.19
N VAL A 196 -1.93 -0.65 4.95
CA VAL A 196 -0.60 -1.14 4.61
C VAL A 196 0.11 -0.09 3.77
N ALA A 197 1.22 0.44 4.25
CA ALA A 197 1.88 1.58 3.63
C ALA A 197 3.36 1.33 3.32
N ALA A 198 3.81 1.95 2.24
CA ALA A 198 5.21 1.94 1.81
C ALA A 198 6.08 2.78 2.75
N ALA A 199 7.22 2.23 3.20
CA ALA A 199 8.13 2.89 4.16
C ALA A 199 8.91 4.08 3.59
N GLY A 200 8.90 4.28 2.27
CA GLY A 200 9.59 5.40 1.61
C GLY A 200 10.92 5.05 0.96
N ASN A 201 11.37 5.91 0.03
CA ASN A 201 12.56 5.71 -0.81
C ASN A 201 13.53 6.90 -0.77
N GLU A 202 13.49 7.70 0.29
CA GLU A 202 14.30 8.93 0.44
C GLU A 202 15.70 8.63 0.96
N GLY A 203 15.97 7.38 1.31
CA GLY A 203 17.28 6.91 1.82
C GLY A 203 17.21 6.47 3.27
N PRO A 204 18.22 5.67 3.72
CA PRO A 204 18.19 5.03 5.04
C PRO A 204 18.24 6.01 6.23
N ASN A 205 18.70 7.23 6.01
CA ASN A 205 18.83 8.27 7.03
C ASN A 205 17.75 9.35 6.90
N ALA A 206 16.75 9.16 6.04
CA ALA A 206 15.65 10.10 5.92
C ALA A 206 14.78 10.07 7.18
N LYS A 207 14.05 11.17 7.40
CA LYS A 207 13.05 11.21 8.47
C LYS A 207 11.92 10.21 8.18
N PRO A 208 11.21 9.74 9.23
CA PRO A 208 10.01 8.94 9.05
C PRO A 208 9.02 9.59 8.08
N VAL A 209 8.39 8.78 7.25
CA VAL A 209 7.41 9.22 6.26
C VAL A 209 6.03 8.63 6.56
N TYR A 210 5.00 9.34 6.16
CA TYR A 210 3.64 9.02 6.51
C TYR A 210 2.80 8.71 5.25
N PRO A 211 1.81 7.79 5.38
CA PRO A 211 1.20 7.25 6.61
C PRO A 211 1.98 6.10 7.27
N ALA A 212 3.05 5.56 6.69
CA ALA A 212 3.76 4.39 7.19
C ALA A 212 4.22 4.51 8.67
N ALA A 213 4.60 5.71 9.11
CA ALA A 213 5.10 5.93 10.47
C ALA A 213 4.00 6.26 11.50
N TYR A 214 2.71 6.06 11.19
CA TYR A 214 1.64 6.07 12.19
C TYR A 214 1.44 4.69 12.80
N ASP A 215 1.19 4.62 14.11
CA ASP A 215 1.06 3.37 14.88
C ASP A 215 -0.04 2.44 14.35
N ASP A 216 -1.12 3.01 13.76
CA ASP A 216 -2.25 2.23 13.21
C ASP A 216 -2.03 1.84 11.73
N THR A 217 -0.78 1.76 11.27
CA THR A 217 -0.43 1.43 9.89
C THR A 217 0.67 0.37 9.84
N ILE A 218 0.53 -0.65 9.02
CA ILE A 218 1.60 -1.63 8.77
C ILE A 218 2.61 -1.03 7.79
N ALA A 219 3.81 -0.73 8.27
CA ALA A 219 4.89 -0.14 7.49
C ALA A 219 5.72 -1.21 6.76
N VAL A 220 5.78 -1.12 5.43
CA VAL A 220 6.44 -2.13 4.60
C VAL A 220 7.69 -1.59 3.94
N THR A 221 8.83 -2.20 4.27
CA THR A 221 10.12 -1.95 3.61
C THR A 221 10.38 -2.93 2.47
N ALA A 222 11.42 -2.67 1.67
CA ALA A 222 11.70 -3.42 0.45
C ALA A 222 13.02 -4.18 0.52
N VAL A 223 13.03 -5.40 -0.02
CA VAL A 223 14.25 -6.18 -0.26
C VAL A 223 14.41 -6.58 -1.73
N ASP A 224 15.63 -6.92 -2.10
CA ASP A 224 15.96 -7.53 -3.40
C ASP A 224 15.83 -9.07 -3.38
N LYS A 225 16.12 -9.72 -4.53
CA LYS A 225 16.10 -11.18 -4.65
C LYS A 225 17.10 -11.92 -3.76
N GLY A 226 18.14 -11.23 -3.30
CA GLY A 226 19.15 -11.74 -2.37
C GLY A 226 18.80 -11.50 -0.90
N ARG A 227 17.59 -10.98 -0.62
CA ARG A 227 17.12 -10.56 0.71
C ARG A 227 17.90 -9.37 1.27
N ASN A 228 18.67 -8.64 0.45
CA ASN A 228 19.34 -7.42 0.87
C ASN A 228 18.34 -6.27 0.95
N PRO A 229 18.49 -5.35 1.92
CA PRO A 229 17.59 -4.21 2.04
C PRO A 229 17.75 -3.28 0.82
N TYR A 230 16.63 -2.74 0.36
CA TYR A 230 16.67 -1.73 -0.69
C TYR A 230 17.46 -0.49 -0.23
N ARG A 231 18.52 -0.13 -0.98
CA ARG A 231 19.47 0.93 -0.59
C ARG A 231 18.86 2.29 -0.28
N ARG A 232 17.69 2.56 -0.88
CA ARG A 232 16.98 3.82 -0.71
C ARG A 232 15.78 3.72 0.21
N ALA A 233 15.47 2.55 0.76
CA ALA A 233 14.42 2.42 1.76
C ALA A 233 14.75 3.27 2.99
N VAL A 234 13.76 3.97 3.50
CA VAL A 234 13.85 4.64 4.80
C VAL A 234 13.90 3.58 5.89
N ARG A 235 14.66 3.83 6.95
CA ARG A 235 14.80 2.95 8.11
C ARG A 235 14.26 3.63 9.36
N GLY A 236 13.83 2.86 10.32
CA GLY A 236 13.37 3.38 11.61
C GLY A 236 12.57 2.35 12.39
N ASP A 237 12.34 2.62 13.67
CA ASP A 237 11.64 1.70 14.59
C ASP A 237 10.17 1.47 14.21
N TYR A 238 9.62 2.31 13.31
CA TYR A 238 8.27 2.15 12.80
C TYR A 238 8.13 1.07 11.71
N ILE A 239 9.25 0.53 11.18
CA ILE A 239 9.20 -0.54 10.17
C ILE A 239 8.64 -1.82 10.79
N ASP A 240 7.64 -2.41 10.16
CA ASP A 240 7.01 -3.63 10.66
C ASP A 240 7.46 -4.88 9.93
N ILE A 241 7.58 -4.82 8.59
CA ILE A 241 7.84 -6.01 7.80
C ILE A 241 8.54 -5.68 6.48
N ALA A 242 9.40 -6.56 6.04
CA ALA A 242 10.04 -6.50 4.73
C ALA A 242 9.31 -7.38 3.71
N ALA A 243 9.28 -6.93 2.47
CA ALA A 243 8.75 -7.70 1.33
C ALA A 243 9.54 -7.40 0.05
N PRO A 244 9.37 -8.21 -1.02
CA PRO A 244 10.04 -7.95 -2.29
C PRO A 244 9.65 -6.62 -2.90
N GLY A 245 10.63 -5.73 -3.11
CA GLY A 245 10.38 -4.40 -3.69
C GLY A 245 11.43 -3.96 -4.70
N VAL A 246 12.48 -4.77 -4.95
CA VAL A 246 13.54 -4.42 -5.91
C VAL A 246 13.49 -5.35 -7.12
N GLY A 247 13.38 -4.77 -8.32
CA GLY A 247 13.30 -5.53 -9.57
C GLY A 247 12.02 -6.35 -9.71
N VAL A 248 10.92 -5.89 -9.11
CA VAL A 248 9.61 -6.57 -9.15
C VAL A 248 9.03 -6.51 -10.56
N TRP A 249 8.73 -7.67 -11.13
CA TRP A 249 8.10 -7.77 -12.45
C TRP A 249 6.61 -7.47 -12.37
N THR A 250 6.17 -6.42 -13.08
CA THR A 250 4.78 -5.98 -13.07
C THR A 250 4.41 -5.30 -14.39
N ALA A 251 3.14 -4.86 -14.52
CA ALA A 251 2.63 -4.21 -15.71
C ALA A 251 3.36 -2.90 -16.02
N ALA A 252 3.60 -2.65 -17.30
CA ALA A 252 3.94 -1.33 -17.81
C ALA A 252 2.66 -0.46 -17.92
N SER A 253 2.83 0.84 -18.20
CA SER A 253 1.69 1.78 -18.18
C SER A 253 0.69 1.59 -19.32
N VAL A 254 1.16 1.17 -20.50
CA VAL A 254 0.33 1.04 -21.71
C VAL A 254 0.13 -0.41 -22.07
N THR A 255 1.22 -1.11 -22.32
CA THR A 255 1.22 -2.54 -22.71
C THR A 255 2.45 -3.26 -22.17
N GLY A 256 2.36 -4.57 -22.03
CA GLY A 256 3.48 -5.41 -21.64
C GLY A 256 3.81 -5.35 -20.16
N ALA A 257 5.03 -5.72 -19.81
CA ALA A 257 5.48 -5.82 -18.44
C ALA A 257 6.90 -5.29 -18.30
N ARG A 258 7.23 -4.78 -17.12
CA ARG A 258 8.55 -4.24 -16.81
C ARG A 258 8.90 -4.43 -15.34
N GLN A 259 10.15 -4.24 -15.03
CA GLN A 259 10.58 -4.19 -13.63
C GLN A 259 10.34 -2.84 -13.00
N LYS A 260 9.98 -2.89 -11.74
CA LYS A 260 9.80 -1.75 -10.87
C LYS A 260 10.57 -1.94 -9.57
N THR A 261 11.03 -0.84 -8.99
CA THR A 261 11.75 -0.82 -7.72
C THR A 261 11.20 0.28 -6.83
N GLY A 262 10.99 -0.04 -5.56
CA GLY A 262 10.50 0.86 -4.52
C GLY A 262 9.70 0.13 -3.46
N THR A 263 9.56 0.72 -2.29
CA THR A 263 8.72 0.21 -1.20
C THR A 263 7.25 0.12 -1.59
N SER A 264 6.79 0.92 -2.58
CA SER A 264 5.46 0.81 -3.19
C SER A 264 5.18 -0.54 -3.84
N PHE A 265 6.20 -1.27 -4.27
CA PHE A 265 6.05 -2.59 -4.89
C PHE A 265 6.22 -3.72 -3.86
N ALA A 266 6.69 -3.40 -2.66
CA ALA A 266 6.72 -4.31 -1.52
C ALA A 266 5.37 -4.32 -0.77
N ALA A 267 4.74 -3.17 -0.57
CA ALA A 267 3.45 -3.05 0.12
C ALA A 267 2.35 -3.99 -0.42
N PRO A 268 2.17 -4.18 -1.73
CA PRO A 268 1.18 -5.12 -2.27
C PRO A 268 1.34 -6.58 -1.81
N PHE A 269 2.56 -7.06 -1.55
CA PHE A 269 2.78 -8.42 -1.03
C PHE A 269 2.21 -8.56 0.38
N VAL A 270 2.43 -7.55 1.23
CA VAL A 270 1.90 -7.54 2.59
C VAL A 270 0.39 -7.30 2.58
N THR A 271 -0.11 -6.41 1.73
CA THR A 271 -1.55 -6.19 1.52
C THR A 271 -2.27 -7.48 1.15
N ALA A 272 -1.70 -8.25 0.22
CA ALA A 272 -2.26 -9.53 -0.19
C ALA A 272 -2.23 -10.55 0.95
N ALA A 273 -1.13 -10.64 1.71
CA ALA A 273 -1.02 -11.54 2.86
C ALA A 273 -2.03 -11.19 3.96
N VAL A 274 -2.14 -9.91 4.31
CA VAL A 274 -3.12 -9.39 5.27
C VAL A 274 -4.54 -9.71 4.83
N SER A 275 -4.85 -9.53 3.54
CA SER A 275 -6.17 -9.84 2.99
C SER A 275 -6.54 -11.33 3.17
N VAL A 276 -5.58 -12.23 2.99
CA VAL A 276 -5.77 -13.67 3.23
C VAL A 276 -6.02 -13.96 4.72
N LEU A 277 -5.22 -13.37 5.61
CA LEU A 277 -5.37 -13.57 7.05
C LEU A 277 -6.72 -13.09 7.56
N ILE A 278 -7.17 -11.89 7.15
CA ILE A 278 -8.47 -11.34 7.53
C ILE A 278 -9.63 -12.15 6.92
N SER A 279 -9.46 -12.73 5.72
CA SER A 279 -10.47 -13.61 5.14
C SER A 279 -10.72 -14.86 5.97
N ASN A 280 -9.68 -15.34 6.67
CA ASN A 280 -9.78 -16.49 7.57
C ASN A 280 -10.37 -16.11 8.94
N ASP A 281 -10.14 -14.88 9.40
CA ASP A 281 -10.71 -14.33 10.65
C ASP A 281 -11.15 -12.86 10.46
N PRO A 282 -12.38 -12.63 10.01
CA PRO A 282 -12.88 -11.27 9.71
C PRO A 282 -13.03 -10.35 10.93
N LYS A 283 -12.87 -10.86 12.14
CA LYS A 283 -12.94 -10.08 13.39
C LYS A 283 -11.57 -9.78 13.98
N MET A 284 -10.50 -10.15 13.28
CA MET A 284 -9.13 -9.93 13.74
C MET A 284 -8.86 -8.44 13.92
N SER A 285 -8.40 -8.04 15.12
CA SER A 285 -7.93 -6.69 15.40
C SER A 285 -6.55 -6.44 14.77
N LEU A 286 -6.14 -5.17 14.63
CA LEU A 286 -4.80 -4.83 14.15
C LEU A 286 -3.71 -5.48 15.02
N GLU A 287 -3.81 -5.39 16.34
CA GLU A 287 -2.86 -6.03 17.28
C GLU A 287 -2.77 -7.55 17.08
N SER A 288 -3.91 -8.22 16.95
CA SER A 288 -3.97 -9.66 16.67
C SER A 288 -3.38 -10.00 15.31
N LEU A 289 -3.60 -9.14 14.31
CA LEU A 289 -3.04 -9.29 12.98
C LEU A 289 -1.51 -9.12 12.99
N GLU A 290 -0.98 -8.13 13.70
CA GLU A 290 0.47 -7.93 13.84
C GLU A 290 1.12 -9.13 14.52
N ALA A 291 0.55 -9.64 15.61
CA ALA A 291 1.00 -10.87 16.25
C ALA A 291 0.93 -12.07 15.31
N LYS A 292 -0.10 -12.12 14.45
CA LYS A 292 -0.28 -13.19 13.47
C LYS A 292 0.72 -13.10 12.33
N ILE A 293 0.93 -11.89 11.77
CA ILE A 293 1.81 -11.69 10.61
C ILE A 293 3.27 -12.02 10.96
N ARG A 294 3.69 -11.82 12.21
CA ARG A 294 5.02 -12.26 12.71
C ARG A 294 5.25 -13.77 12.52
N GLN A 295 4.21 -14.60 12.59
CA GLN A 295 4.31 -16.03 12.34
C GLN A 295 4.57 -16.35 10.86
N PHE A 296 4.37 -15.37 9.98
CA PHE A 296 4.62 -15.42 8.54
C PHE A 296 5.80 -14.53 8.14
N THR A 297 6.84 -14.49 8.97
CA THR A 297 8.10 -13.82 8.65
C THR A 297 9.28 -14.75 8.85
N ASP A 298 10.28 -14.62 7.99
CA ASP A 298 11.63 -15.13 8.23
C ASP A 298 12.41 -13.98 8.89
N ASP A 299 12.87 -14.15 10.12
CA ASP A 299 13.73 -13.18 10.79
C ASP A 299 15.03 -13.04 10.02
N ILE A 300 15.31 -11.83 9.53
CA ILE A 300 16.50 -11.48 8.77
C ILE A 300 17.06 -10.15 9.30
N GLY A 301 18.38 -10.03 9.30
CA GLY A 301 19.06 -8.87 9.91
C GLY A 301 19.46 -9.14 11.34
N GLU A 302 19.30 -8.17 12.23
CA GLU A 302 19.51 -8.35 13.66
C GLU A 302 18.37 -9.16 14.27
N PRO A 303 18.63 -10.05 15.25
CA PRO A 303 17.59 -10.89 15.82
C PRO A 303 16.41 -10.10 16.42
N GLY A 304 15.20 -10.47 16.06
CA GLY A 304 13.96 -9.82 16.48
C GLY A 304 13.58 -8.64 15.61
N ARG A 305 12.84 -7.66 16.15
CA ARG A 305 12.45 -6.46 15.39
C ARG A 305 13.62 -5.50 15.27
N ASP A 306 13.98 -5.15 14.06
CA ASP A 306 15.06 -4.20 13.76
C ASP A 306 14.59 -3.03 12.84
N PRO A 307 15.29 -1.88 12.80
CA PRO A 307 14.87 -0.71 12.04
C PRO A 307 15.05 -0.85 10.51
N VAL A 308 15.58 -1.96 10.03
CA VAL A 308 15.85 -2.22 8.60
C VAL A 308 14.79 -3.12 7.98
N PHE A 309 14.40 -4.19 8.69
CA PHE A 309 13.52 -5.24 8.20
C PHE A 309 12.23 -5.40 9.01
N GLY A 310 12.08 -4.65 10.12
CA GLY A 310 10.99 -4.86 11.06
C GLY A 310 11.09 -6.24 11.72
N TRP A 311 10.03 -7.03 11.68
CA TRP A 311 10.00 -8.41 12.16
C TRP A 311 10.63 -9.42 11.20
N GLY A 312 11.12 -8.97 10.04
CA GLY A 312 11.76 -9.80 9.04
C GLY A 312 11.04 -9.82 7.69
N LEU A 313 11.46 -10.74 6.83
CA LEU A 313 10.92 -10.90 5.48
C LEU A 313 9.62 -11.71 5.49
N LEU A 314 8.58 -11.22 4.84
CA LEU A 314 7.33 -11.96 4.64
C LEU A 314 7.61 -13.39 4.11
N ASN A 315 7.00 -14.38 4.77
CA ASN A 315 7.03 -15.81 4.38
C ASN A 315 5.61 -16.32 4.17
N ALA A 316 5.19 -16.43 2.93
CA ALA A 316 3.83 -16.81 2.55
C ALA A 316 3.64 -18.31 2.30
N ARG A 317 4.66 -19.18 2.56
CA ARG A 317 4.62 -20.61 2.22
C ARG A 317 3.43 -21.36 2.81
N SER A 318 3.08 -21.07 4.06
CA SER A 318 1.95 -21.69 4.77
C SER A 318 0.74 -20.76 4.93
N LEU A 319 0.75 -19.62 4.28
CA LEU A 319 -0.29 -18.61 4.43
C LEU A 319 -1.70 -19.15 4.12
N CYS A 320 -1.82 -19.99 3.08
CA CYS A 320 -3.08 -20.58 2.66
C CYS A 320 -3.50 -21.84 3.45
N GLU A 321 -2.57 -22.44 4.20
CA GLU A 321 -2.83 -23.65 5.00
C GLU A 321 -3.47 -23.30 6.36
N SER A 322 -3.33 -22.07 6.82
CA SER A 322 -3.83 -21.60 8.10
C SER A 322 -5.37 -21.62 8.22
N GLY A 323 -6.09 -21.67 7.11
CA GLY A 323 -7.56 -21.75 7.08
C GLY A 323 -8.15 -23.19 7.13
N SER A 324 -7.31 -24.24 7.05
CA SER A 324 -7.79 -25.63 6.98
C SER A 324 -7.80 -26.37 8.32
N LYS A 325 -7.21 -25.81 9.38
CA LYS A 325 -7.02 -26.51 10.67
C LYS A 325 -8.22 -26.46 11.63
N ASP A 326 -9.27 -25.69 11.32
CA ASP A 326 -10.46 -25.57 12.17
C ASP A 326 -11.70 -26.32 11.65
N LYS A 327 -11.53 -27.36 10.82
CA LYS A 327 -12.62 -28.32 10.64
C LYS A 327 -12.52 -29.36 11.78
N PRO A 328 -13.49 -29.37 12.71
CA PRO A 328 -13.58 -30.47 13.66
C PRO A 328 -13.74 -31.77 12.85
N SER A 329 -12.88 -32.75 13.14
CA SER A 329 -13.09 -34.13 12.70
C SER A 329 -14.50 -34.52 13.15
N ALA A 330 -15.38 -34.72 12.20
CA ALA A 330 -16.72 -35.25 12.48
C ALA A 330 -16.57 -36.65 13.13
N PRO A 331 -17.44 -36.98 14.08
CA PRO A 331 -17.40 -38.24 14.84
C PRO A 331 -17.67 -39.46 13.97
#